data_06e3c3e7ab6de66beda77ff3ea50d467
#
_entry.id   06e3c3e7ab6de66beda77ff3ea50d467
#
_cell.length_a   1.000
_cell.length_b   1.000
_cell.length_c   1.000
_cell.angle_alpha   90.00
_cell.angle_beta   90.00
_cell.angle_gamma   90.00
#
_symmetry.space_group_name_H-M   'P 1'
#
loop_
_entity.id
_entity.type
_entity.pdbx_description
1 polymer ?
#
loop_
_entity_poly.entity_id
_entity_poly.type
_entity_poly.pdbx_seq_one_letter_code
_entity_poly.pdbx_strand_id
1 'polypeptide(L)'
;MDINKIINLEKYPINEIGSLKYKELINYTRKQLNEDGCCVLPNFIKADSIKKMKDEVDRNLGKIYFTSDKHNPYFTKDEKTLPEDHPKRIFTVRQSGYLNSDDLEKDSD
;
A
#
# COMPACT_ATOMS: atom_id res chain seq x y z
N MET A 1 6.79 -15.68 -10.09
CA MET A 1 6.91 -14.21 -10.19
C MET A 1 8.24 -13.82 -10.82
N ASP A 2 8.23 -13.06 -11.89
CA ASP A 2 9.46 -12.54 -12.54
C ASP A 2 9.54 -11.04 -12.26
N ILE A 3 10.42 -10.65 -11.33
CA ILE A 3 10.60 -9.26 -10.90
C ILE A 3 10.91 -8.31 -12.07
N ASN A 4 11.57 -8.79 -13.13
CA ASN A 4 11.89 -7.98 -14.30
C ASN A 4 10.65 -7.54 -15.09
N LYS A 5 9.55 -8.29 -14.97
CA LYS A 5 8.27 -7.94 -15.61
C LYS A 5 7.51 -6.89 -14.81
N ILE A 6 7.65 -6.91 -13.50
CA ILE A 6 6.88 -6.08 -12.57
C ILE A 6 7.57 -4.75 -12.27
N ILE A 7 8.85 -4.81 -11.91
CA ILE A 7 9.61 -3.65 -11.47
C ILE A 7 10.37 -3.01 -12.64
N ASN A 8 10.44 -1.70 -12.63
CA ASN A 8 11.26 -0.94 -13.57
C ASN A 8 12.72 -0.92 -13.10
N LEU A 9 13.41 -2.06 -13.33
CA LEU A 9 14.80 -2.25 -12.88
C LEU A 9 15.82 -1.38 -13.63
N GLU A 10 15.47 -0.91 -14.82
CA GLU A 10 16.32 0.04 -15.55
C GLU A 10 16.44 1.37 -14.79
N LYS A 11 15.32 1.85 -14.27
CA LYS A 11 15.27 3.09 -13.47
C LYS A 11 15.64 2.86 -12.00
N TYR A 12 15.30 1.71 -11.46
CA TYR A 12 15.48 1.35 -10.05
C TYR A 12 16.21 0.00 -9.95
N PRO A 13 17.54 -0.03 -10.06
CA PRO A 13 18.34 -1.25 -10.14
C PRO A 13 18.51 -1.94 -8.78
N ILE A 14 17.40 -2.32 -8.13
CA ILE A 14 17.38 -2.96 -6.81
C ILE A 14 18.01 -4.36 -6.82
N ASN A 15 18.13 -4.98 -7.97
CA ASN A 15 18.77 -6.27 -8.20
C ASN A 15 20.30 -6.17 -8.42
N GLU A 16 20.84 -4.97 -8.66
CA GLU A 16 22.28 -4.75 -8.91
C GLU A 16 23.00 -4.33 -7.62
N ILE A 17 22.88 -5.15 -6.57
CA ILE A 17 23.45 -4.86 -5.24
C ILE A 17 24.94 -4.58 -5.34
N GLY A 18 25.35 -3.39 -4.82
CA GLY A 18 26.75 -2.95 -4.81
C GLY A 18 27.18 -2.15 -6.05
N SER A 19 26.37 -2.10 -7.11
CA SER A 19 26.64 -1.22 -8.26
C SER A 19 26.60 0.26 -7.87
N LEU A 20 27.19 1.11 -8.70
CA LEU A 20 27.15 2.56 -8.50
C LEU A 20 25.70 3.08 -8.50
N LYS A 21 24.91 2.67 -9.48
CA LYS A 21 23.48 3.04 -9.61
C LYS A 21 22.65 2.60 -8.40
N TYR A 22 22.92 1.40 -7.87
CA TYR A 22 22.27 0.91 -6.64
C TYR A 22 22.62 1.81 -5.44
N LYS A 23 23.89 2.18 -5.27
CA LYS A 23 24.33 3.07 -4.18
C LYS A 23 23.72 4.46 -4.30
N GLU A 24 23.65 5.01 -5.51
CA GLU A 24 22.99 6.29 -5.78
C GLU A 24 21.49 6.24 -5.43
N LEU A 25 20.78 5.16 -5.78
CA LEU A 25 19.39 4.96 -5.41
C LEU A 25 19.22 4.92 -3.88
N ILE A 26 20.07 4.17 -3.18
CA ILE A 26 20.03 4.10 -1.70
C ILE A 26 20.28 5.47 -1.07
N ASN A 27 21.24 6.23 -1.56
CA ASN A 27 21.53 7.56 -1.05
C ASN A 27 20.36 8.52 -1.28
N TYR A 28 19.76 8.48 -2.47
CA TYR A 28 18.57 9.26 -2.81
C TYR A 28 17.40 8.93 -1.87
N THR A 29 17.07 7.65 -1.70
CA THR A 29 15.93 7.23 -0.87
C THR A 29 16.15 7.58 0.61
N ARG A 30 17.38 7.39 1.13
CA ARG A 30 17.73 7.78 2.50
C ARG A 30 17.58 9.28 2.73
N LYS A 31 18.04 10.08 1.76
CA LYS A 31 17.91 11.54 1.84
C LYS A 31 16.43 11.93 1.94
N GLN A 32 15.59 11.43 1.04
CA GLN A 32 14.15 11.71 1.06
C GLN A 32 13.49 11.31 2.37
N LEU A 33 13.82 10.10 2.88
CA LEU A 33 13.26 9.62 4.16
C LEU A 33 13.70 10.49 5.35
N ASN A 34 14.93 11.00 5.34
CA ASN A 34 15.43 11.87 6.42
C ASN A 34 14.84 13.28 6.36
N GLU A 35 14.61 13.82 5.17
CA GLU A 35 14.12 15.19 4.97
C GLU A 35 12.57 15.26 5.07
N ASP A 36 11.87 14.32 4.43
CA ASP A 36 10.41 14.38 4.24
C ASP A 36 9.66 13.29 5.01
N GLY A 37 10.37 12.33 5.62
CA GLY A 37 9.76 11.17 6.28
C GLY A 37 9.14 10.15 5.32
N CYS A 38 9.20 10.39 4.01
CA CYS A 38 8.73 9.48 2.97
C CYS A 38 9.60 9.57 1.71
N CYS A 39 9.54 8.53 0.89
CA CYS A 39 10.18 8.50 -0.41
C CYS A 39 9.20 7.98 -1.46
N VAL A 40 9.06 8.73 -2.56
CA VAL A 40 8.21 8.35 -3.69
C VAL A 40 9.11 7.93 -4.86
N LEU A 41 8.86 6.74 -5.39
CA LEU A 41 9.56 6.18 -6.56
C LEU A 41 8.59 6.11 -7.76
N PRO A 42 8.47 7.16 -8.56
CA PRO A 42 7.51 7.21 -9.66
C PRO A 42 7.79 6.15 -10.72
N ASN A 43 6.76 5.40 -11.13
CA ASN A 43 6.84 4.30 -12.09
C ASN A 43 7.74 3.14 -11.60
N PHE A 44 7.81 2.90 -10.30
CA PHE A 44 8.54 1.77 -9.73
C PHE A 44 7.95 0.44 -10.24
N ILE A 45 6.63 0.31 -10.16
CA ILE A 45 5.91 -0.79 -10.79
C ILE A 45 5.58 -0.37 -12.22
N LYS A 46 5.79 -1.26 -13.18
CA LYS A 46 5.46 -1.04 -14.59
C LYS A 46 3.95 -0.91 -14.78
N ALA A 47 3.54 -0.02 -15.68
CA ALA A 47 2.12 0.25 -15.93
C ALA A 47 1.32 -1.00 -16.35
N ASP A 48 1.93 -1.88 -17.14
CA ASP A 48 1.30 -3.13 -17.58
C ASP A 48 1.03 -4.08 -16.40
N SER A 49 1.94 -4.16 -15.43
CA SER A 49 1.73 -4.95 -14.21
C SER A 49 0.63 -4.35 -13.33
N ILE A 50 0.61 -3.02 -13.17
CA ILE A 50 -0.48 -2.35 -12.45
C ILE A 50 -1.83 -2.68 -13.10
N LYS A 51 -1.89 -2.63 -14.44
CA LYS A 51 -3.11 -2.96 -15.17
C LYS A 51 -3.54 -4.41 -14.93
N LYS A 52 -2.61 -5.37 -14.99
CA LYS A 52 -2.91 -6.79 -14.72
C LYS A 52 -3.41 -7.01 -13.31
N MET A 53 -2.72 -6.44 -12.29
CA MET A 53 -3.14 -6.51 -10.89
C MET A 53 -4.56 -5.97 -10.72
N LYS A 54 -4.86 -4.80 -11.34
CA LYS A 54 -6.19 -4.23 -11.30
C LYS A 54 -7.23 -5.14 -11.96
N ASP A 55 -6.94 -5.64 -13.16
CA ASP A 55 -7.85 -6.51 -13.90
C ASP A 55 -8.13 -7.82 -13.13
N GLU A 56 -7.13 -8.36 -12.40
CA GLU A 56 -7.29 -9.53 -11.53
C GLU A 56 -8.19 -9.23 -10.34
N VAL A 57 -7.98 -8.11 -9.65
CA VAL A 57 -8.87 -7.67 -8.56
C VAL A 57 -10.29 -7.48 -9.07
N ASP A 58 -10.47 -6.82 -10.21
CA ASP A 58 -11.80 -6.58 -10.80
C ASP A 58 -12.54 -7.91 -11.11
N ARG A 59 -11.83 -8.94 -11.58
CA ARG A 59 -12.40 -10.29 -11.80
C ARG A 59 -12.80 -10.99 -10.50
N ASN A 60 -12.17 -10.64 -9.38
CA ASN A 60 -12.38 -11.26 -8.07
C ASN A 60 -13.22 -10.41 -7.10
N LEU A 61 -13.84 -9.32 -7.57
CA LEU A 61 -14.65 -8.41 -6.71
C LEU A 61 -15.70 -9.16 -5.88
N GLY A 62 -16.34 -10.19 -6.45
CA GLY A 62 -17.36 -11.00 -5.76
C GLY A 62 -16.82 -11.87 -4.62
N LYS A 63 -15.51 -12.03 -4.51
CA LYS A 63 -14.83 -12.79 -3.45
C LYS A 63 -14.26 -11.91 -2.36
N ILE A 64 -14.30 -10.60 -2.52
CA ILE A 64 -13.76 -9.64 -1.56
C ILE A 64 -14.65 -9.61 -0.32
N TYR A 65 -14.04 -9.81 0.84
CA TYR A 65 -14.68 -9.59 2.13
C TYR A 65 -14.55 -8.12 2.52
N PHE A 66 -15.68 -7.43 2.59
CA PHE A 66 -15.73 -6.01 2.98
C PHE A 66 -16.05 -5.85 4.45
N THR A 67 -15.33 -4.95 5.12
CA THR A 67 -15.59 -4.54 6.49
C THR A 67 -15.84 -3.05 6.57
N SER A 68 -16.65 -2.65 7.56
CA SER A 68 -16.87 -1.25 7.90
C SER A 68 -16.83 -1.12 9.42
N ASP A 69 -15.76 -0.51 9.92
CA ASP A 69 -15.52 -0.31 11.34
C ASP A 69 -15.63 1.16 11.72
N LYS A 70 -16.24 1.42 12.86
CA LYS A 70 -16.34 2.76 13.44
C LYS A 70 -15.62 2.78 14.77
N HIS A 71 -14.60 3.62 14.90
CA HIS A 71 -13.82 3.73 16.14
C HIS A 71 -13.39 5.18 16.41
N ASN A 72 -13.14 5.47 17.67
CA ASN A 72 -12.46 6.67 18.13
C ASN A 72 -10.97 6.35 18.41
N PRO A 73 -10.11 7.37 18.68
CA PRO A 73 -8.69 7.16 18.97
C PRO A 73 -8.40 6.24 20.15
N TYR A 74 -9.35 6.07 21.07
CA TYR A 74 -9.20 5.28 22.29
C TYR A 74 -9.83 3.88 22.19
N PHE A 75 -10.46 3.55 21.06
CA PHE A 75 -11.18 2.28 20.84
C PHE A 75 -12.26 2.01 21.91
N THR A 76 -12.93 3.07 22.38
CA THR A 76 -13.99 2.99 23.37
C THR A 76 -15.36 3.27 22.74
N LYS A 77 -16.43 2.92 23.46
CA LYS A 77 -17.80 3.29 23.07
C LYS A 77 -17.99 4.80 23.18
N ASP A 78 -18.99 5.33 22.46
CA ASP A 78 -19.39 6.74 22.58
C ASP A 78 -19.86 7.05 24.00
N GLU A 79 -19.21 8.00 24.64
CA GLU A 79 -19.50 8.42 26.00
C GLU A 79 -20.31 9.74 25.96
N LYS A 80 -21.62 9.59 25.83
CA LYS A 80 -22.56 10.70 25.62
C LYS A 80 -22.61 11.73 26.76
N THR A 81 -22.00 11.43 27.90
CA THR A 81 -21.86 12.37 29.03
C THR A 81 -20.78 13.43 28.79
N LEU A 82 -19.90 13.21 27.82
CA LEU A 82 -18.84 14.14 27.44
C LEU A 82 -19.31 15.11 26.36
N PRO A 83 -18.67 16.30 26.24
CA PRO A 83 -18.94 17.25 25.16
C PRO A 83 -18.82 16.61 23.78
N GLU A 84 -19.58 17.12 22.79
CA GLU A 84 -19.61 16.54 21.43
C GLU A 84 -18.26 16.60 20.69
N ASP A 85 -17.44 17.60 21.00
CA ASP A 85 -16.09 17.80 20.46
C ASP A 85 -15.00 17.03 21.21
N HIS A 86 -15.37 16.30 22.26
CA HIS A 86 -14.40 15.52 23.03
C HIS A 86 -13.84 14.37 22.17
N PRO A 87 -12.51 14.10 22.18
CA PRO A 87 -11.87 13.06 21.33
C PRO A 87 -12.49 11.66 21.44
N LYS A 88 -13.03 11.27 22.60
CA LYS A 88 -13.76 10.00 22.78
C LYS A 88 -15.09 9.93 22.03
N ARG A 89 -15.61 11.06 21.55
CA ARG A 89 -16.86 11.17 20.80
C ARG A 89 -16.66 11.41 19.31
N ILE A 90 -15.40 11.65 18.88
CA ILE A 90 -15.04 11.83 17.48
C ILE A 90 -14.71 10.44 16.90
N PHE A 91 -15.59 9.95 16.03
CA PHE A 91 -15.44 8.64 15.40
C PHE A 91 -15.03 8.76 13.94
N THR A 92 -14.08 7.89 13.55
CA THR A 92 -13.71 7.68 12.17
C THR A 92 -14.34 6.38 11.67
N VAL A 93 -14.93 6.42 10.49
CA VAL A 93 -15.41 5.22 9.79
C VAL A 93 -14.30 4.75 8.86
N ARG A 94 -13.86 3.51 9.02
CA ARG A 94 -12.90 2.85 8.16
C ARG A 94 -13.59 1.73 7.39
N GLN A 95 -13.44 1.76 6.07
CA GLN A 95 -13.90 0.70 5.19
C GLN A 95 -12.69 0.00 4.57
N SER A 96 -12.71 -1.32 4.53
CA SER A 96 -11.65 -2.13 3.96
C SER A 96 -12.22 -3.31 3.18
N GLY A 97 -11.54 -3.71 2.12
CA GLY A 97 -11.83 -4.93 1.37
C GLY A 97 -10.60 -5.86 1.43
N TYR A 98 -10.85 -7.13 1.67
CA TYR A 98 -9.82 -8.16 1.75
C TYR A 98 -10.07 -9.24 0.70
N LEU A 99 -9.09 -9.48 -0.15
CA LEU A 99 -9.04 -10.61 -1.07
C LEU A 99 -8.05 -11.63 -0.52
N ASN A 100 -8.47 -12.90 -0.45
CA ASN A 100 -7.60 -13.97 0.02
C ASN A 100 -6.54 -14.28 -1.05
N SER A 101 -5.31 -14.55 -0.64
CA SER A 101 -4.23 -14.98 -1.54
C SER A 101 -4.58 -16.25 -2.32
N ASP A 102 -5.38 -17.15 -1.74
CA ASP A 102 -5.82 -18.39 -2.40
C ASP A 102 -6.80 -18.15 -3.56
N ASP A 103 -7.38 -16.96 -3.64
CA ASP A 103 -8.27 -16.54 -4.72
C ASP A 103 -7.53 -15.85 -5.88
N LEU A 104 -6.23 -15.60 -5.72
CA LEU A 104 -5.38 -15.05 -6.76
C LEU A 104 -4.91 -16.13 -7.73
N GLU A 105 -4.61 -15.74 -8.96
CA GLU A 105 -4.05 -16.65 -9.97
C GLU A 105 -2.64 -17.11 -9.54
N LYS A 106 -2.23 -18.32 -9.92
CA LYS A 106 -0.93 -18.87 -9.51
C LYS A 106 0.27 -18.09 -10.04
N ASP A 107 0.08 -17.39 -11.15
CA ASP A 107 1.05 -16.54 -11.83
C ASP A 107 0.71 -15.04 -11.71
N SER A 108 -0.03 -14.68 -10.68
CA SER A 108 -0.34 -13.29 -10.31
C SER A 108 0.92 -12.46 -10.09
N ASP A 109 0.91 -11.21 -10.56
CA ASP A 109 1.98 -10.21 -10.42
C ASP A 109 2.04 -9.59 -9.00
#